data_0f14b76d4602496ff35606877633ac06
#
_entry.id   0f14b76d4602496ff35606877633ac06
#
_cell.length_a   1.000
_cell.length_b   1.000
_cell.length_c   1.000
_cell.angle_alpha   90.00
_cell.angle_beta   90.00
_cell.angle_gamma   90.00
#
_symmetry.space_group_name_H-M   'P 1'
#
loop_
_entity.id
_entity.type
_entity.pdbx_description
1 polymer ?
#
loop_
_entity_poly.entity_id
_entity_poly.type
_entity_poly.pdbx_seq_one_letter_code
_entity_poly.pdbx_strand_id
1 'polypeptide(L)'
;MKRLLLTTAAVLAVLSSCSPRLYPPEVETPGHYLHAAGFPQDSAGLGERWWELFGDRTLDTLVGYALANSPDLAAAAARVEQAQARLGVVRAQYLPQVGLGIDASGDHTSRTGIVQSYAVEPTLSWEVSLFGALRHTKQVARAGIASAQWSLRGVRLALAAQVATGYFTLLEAERNLAIARETLRLRREQAALIDSMFRYGMSDGVAL
;
A
#
# COMPACT_ATOMS: atom_id res chain seq x y z
N MET A 1 -29.93 19.66 49.16
CA MET A 1 -28.73 20.04 48.40
C MET A 1 -27.71 18.89 48.26
N LYS A 2 -27.27 18.23 49.32
CA LYS A 2 -26.25 17.14 49.25
C LYS A 2 -26.66 15.94 48.34
N ARG A 3 -27.94 15.54 48.38
CA ARG A 3 -28.42 14.41 47.52
C ARG A 3 -28.50 14.79 46.06
N LEU A 4 -28.81 16.06 45.73
CA LEU A 4 -28.83 16.54 44.35
C LEU A 4 -27.43 16.62 43.75
N LEU A 5 -26.43 17.05 44.55
CA LEU A 5 -25.01 17.05 44.15
C LEU A 5 -24.44 15.65 43.93
N LEU A 6 -24.86 14.67 44.75
CA LEU A 6 -24.46 13.28 44.57
C LEU A 6 -25.04 12.64 43.32
N THR A 7 -26.30 12.94 42.99
CA THR A 7 -26.93 12.42 41.72
C THR A 7 -26.34 13.06 40.50
N THR A 8 -26.05 14.37 40.51
CA THR A 8 -25.37 15.03 39.37
C THR A 8 -23.95 14.55 39.17
N ALA A 9 -23.18 14.30 40.24
CA ALA A 9 -21.85 13.73 40.15
C ALA A 9 -21.85 12.29 39.60
N ALA A 10 -22.81 11.47 40.03
CA ALA A 10 -22.96 10.10 39.50
C ALA A 10 -23.32 10.07 38.01
N VAL A 11 -24.22 10.95 37.56
CA VAL A 11 -24.58 11.08 36.14
C VAL A 11 -23.38 11.56 35.30
N LEU A 12 -22.61 12.52 35.78
CA LEU A 12 -21.38 12.99 35.13
C LEU A 12 -20.33 11.89 35.04
N ALA A 13 -20.16 11.06 36.08
CA ALA A 13 -19.22 9.94 36.06
C ALA A 13 -19.61 8.84 35.07
N VAL A 14 -20.89 8.54 34.90
CA VAL A 14 -21.39 7.59 33.92
C VAL A 14 -21.20 8.11 32.48
N LEU A 15 -21.37 9.41 32.26
CA LEU A 15 -21.20 10.04 30.93
C LEU A 15 -19.71 10.09 30.49
N SER A 16 -18.76 10.08 31.43
CA SER A 16 -17.33 10.07 31.10
C SER A 16 -16.75 8.68 30.74
N SER A 17 -17.51 7.61 30.97
CA SER A 17 -17.04 6.22 30.81
C SER A 17 -17.00 5.70 29.36
N CYS A 18 -17.53 6.43 28.38
CA CYS A 18 -17.71 5.95 27.02
C CYS A 18 -16.59 6.32 26.03
N SER A 19 -15.37 6.60 26.46
CA SER A 19 -14.26 6.85 25.54
C SER A 19 -13.42 5.58 25.36
N PRO A 20 -13.50 4.87 24.22
CA PRO A 20 -12.63 3.75 23.96
C PRO A 20 -11.18 4.26 23.86
N ARG A 21 -10.31 3.75 24.73
CA ARG A 21 -8.86 4.00 24.62
C ARG A 21 -8.32 3.09 23.51
N LEU A 22 -7.83 3.70 22.45
CA LEU A 22 -7.03 2.99 21.45
C LEU A 22 -5.66 2.68 22.10
N TYR A 23 -5.45 1.41 22.41
CA TYR A 23 -4.13 0.90 22.75
C TYR A 23 -3.45 0.49 21.44
N PRO A 24 -2.32 1.10 21.04
CA PRO A 24 -1.53 0.54 19.96
C PRO A 24 -1.11 -0.87 20.38
N PRO A 25 -1.17 -1.87 19.47
CA PRO A 25 -0.71 -3.21 19.77
C PRO A 25 0.78 -3.13 20.15
N GLU A 26 1.12 -3.65 21.33
CA GLU A 26 2.51 -3.78 21.75
C GLU A 26 3.08 -4.98 21.00
N VAL A 27 3.90 -4.72 19.99
CA VAL A 27 4.60 -5.77 19.23
C VAL A 27 5.92 -6.02 19.95
N GLU A 28 6.04 -7.20 20.56
CA GLU A 28 7.31 -7.64 21.16
C GLU A 28 8.34 -7.79 20.03
N THR A 29 9.28 -6.87 20.00
CA THR A 29 10.45 -6.97 19.10
C THR A 29 11.64 -7.51 19.89
N PRO A 30 12.43 -8.45 19.33
CA PRO A 30 13.66 -8.91 19.98
C PRO A 30 14.57 -7.73 20.28
N GLY A 31 15.14 -7.68 21.48
CA GLY A 31 16.04 -6.60 21.90
C GLY A 31 17.31 -6.50 21.05
N HIS A 32 17.69 -7.58 20.36
CA HIS A 32 18.79 -7.62 19.39
C HIS A 32 18.58 -8.78 18.40
N TYR A 33 19.06 -8.62 17.20
CA TYR A 33 19.09 -9.71 16.19
C TYR A 33 20.40 -10.50 16.33
N LEU A 34 20.33 -11.84 16.18
CA LEU A 34 21.46 -12.77 16.36
C LEU A 34 22.73 -12.40 15.58
N HIS A 35 22.61 -11.74 14.44
CA HIS A 35 23.72 -11.36 13.57
C HIS A 35 23.90 -9.83 13.44
N ALA A 36 23.40 -9.06 14.39
CA ALA A 36 23.53 -7.60 14.37
C ALA A 36 24.95 -7.11 14.71
N ALA A 37 25.81 -7.97 15.31
CA ALA A 37 27.19 -7.63 15.57
C ALA A 37 27.98 -7.54 14.26
N GLY A 38 28.17 -6.34 13.73
CA GLY A 38 28.86 -6.06 12.46
C GLY A 38 28.07 -5.20 11.48
N PHE A 39 26.78 -4.97 11.75
CA PHE A 39 26.03 -3.96 11.03
C PHE A 39 25.97 -2.66 11.84
N PRO A 40 26.10 -1.48 11.19
CA PRO A 40 25.87 -0.22 11.86
C PRO A 40 24.50 -0.28 12.53
N GLN A 41 24.46 -0.08 13.83
CA GLN A 41 23.20 -0.01 14.61
C GLN A 41 22.47 1.32 14.35
N ASP A 42 22.61 1.86 13.15
CA ASP A 42 21.85 3.03 12.76
C ASP A 42 20.41 2.59 12.59
N SER A 43 19.58 3.03 13.53
CA SER A 43 18.13 2.86 13.53
C SER A 43 17.41 3.61 12.40
N ALA A 44 18.15 4.28 11.52
CA ALA A 44 17.71 4.69 10.21
C ALA A 44 17.51 3.43 9.37
N GLY A 45 16.27 2.91 9.34
CA GLY A 45 15.91 1.76 8.50
C GLY A 45 16.44 1.91 7.10
N LEU A 46 16.50 0.81 6.35
CA LEU A 46 16.89 0.81 4.94
C LEU A 46 16.33 2.06 4.26
N GLY A 47 17.21 2.94 3.81
CA GLY A 47 16.84 4.21 3.17
C GLY A 47 15.84 3.96 2.03
N GLU A 48 15.07 4.96 1.67
CA GLU A 48 14.10 4.82 0.56
C GLU A 48 14.74 4.36 -0.74
N ARG A 49 16.07 4.45 -0.86
CA ARG A 49 16.89 4.08 -2.03
C ARG A 49 17.91 2.97 -1.68
N TRP A 50 17.47 1.94 -1.00
CA TRP A 50 18.31 0.83 -0.53
C TRP A 50 19.07 0.09 -1.65
N TRP A 51 18.57 0.11 -2.89
CA TRP A 51 19.20 -0.52 -4.05
C TRP A 51 20.53 0.16 -4.45
N GLU A 52 20.77 1.41 -4.06
CA GLU A 52 22.05 2.10 -4.28
C GLU A 52 23.21 1.46 -3.52
N LEU A 53 22.93 0.69 -2.47
CA LEU A 53 23.94 -0.07 -1.73
C LEU A 53 24.66 -1.12 -2.60
N PHE A 54 24.08 -1.54 -3.72
CA PHE A 54 24.71 -2.45 -4.66
C PHE A 54 25.77 -1.75 -5.56
N GLY A 55 25.79 -0.43 -5.61
CA GLY A 55 26.75 0.35 -6.39
C GLY A 55 26.65 0.16 -7.91
N ASP A 56 25.50 -0.29 -8.39
CA ASP A 56 25.24 -0.57 -9.82
C ASP A 56 24.38 0.51 -10.45
N ARG A 57 24.98 1.32 -11.34
CA ARG A 57 24.28 2.41 -12.03
C ARG A 57 23.15 1.94 -12.94
N THR A 58 23.26 0.72 -13.49
CA THR A 58 22.22 0.17 -14.35
C THR A 58 20.99 -0.14 -13.52
N LEU A 59 21.19 -0.78 -12.36
CA LEU A 59 20.12 -1.04 -11.40
C LEU A 59 19.46 0.25 -10.94
N ASP A 60 20.25 1.28 -10.59
CA ASP A 60 19.74 2.59 -10.17
C ASP A 60 18.83 3.21 -11.23
N THR A 61 19.27 3.14 -12.50
CA THR A 61 18.50 3.69 -13.63
C THR A 61 17.20 2.91 -13.84
N LEU A 62 17.24 1.57 -13.81
CA LEU A 62 16.06 0.72 -14.00
C LEU A 62 15.02 0.93 -12.91
N VAL A 63 15.45 0.96 -11.65
CA VAL A 63 14.54 1.21 -10.52
C VAL A 63 13.97 2.62 -10.59
N GLY A 64 14.81 3.62 -10.89
CA GLY A 64 14.36 5.00 -11.08
C GLY A 64 13.30 5.13 -12.17
N TYR A 65 13.53 4.50 -13.32
CA TYR A 65 12.56 4.48 -14.43
C TYR A 65 11.24 3.77 -14.05
N ALA A 66 11.33 2.63 -13.40
CA ALA A 66 10.16 1.88 -12.97
C ALA A 66 9.31 2.69 -11.96
N LEU A 67 9.96 3.32 -10.97
CA LEU A 67 9.27 4.16 -9.98
C LEU A 67 8.61 5.40 -10.60
N ALA A 68 9.21 5.97 -11.65
CA ALA A 68 8.66 7.14 -12.32
C ALA A 68 7.46 6.81 -13.24
N ASN A 69 7.40 5.58 -13.79
CA ASN A 69 6.43 5.22 -14.82
C ASN A 69 5.45 4.11 -14.41
N SER A 70 5.40 3.72 -13.15
CA SER A 70 4.54 2.63 -12.69
C SER A 70 3.08 3.08 -12.54
N PRO A 71 2.13 2.46 -13.27
CA PRO A 71 0.69 2.69 -13.07
C PRO A 71 0.21 2.27 -11.69
N ASP A 72 0.79 1.21 -11.12
CA ASP A 72 0.42 0.71 -9.78
C ASP A 72 0.78 1.72 -8.69
N LEU A 73 1.93 2.39 -8.84
CA LEU A 73 2.34 3.45 -7.93
C LEU A 73 1.42 4.67 -8.05
N ALA A 74 1.03 5.03 -9.28
CA ALA A 74 0.05 6.10 -9.51
C ALA A 74 -1.32 5.76 -8.90
N ALA A 75 -1.79 4.52 -9.06
CA ALA A 75 -3.03 4.04 -8.44
C ALA A 75 -2.95 4.07 -6.90
N ALA A 76 -1.81 3.69 -6.31
CA ALA A 76 -1.61 3.77 -4.87
C ALA A 76 -1.60 5.22 -4.36
N ALA A 77 -1.01 6.16 -5.12
CA ALA A 77 -1.05 7.59 -4.81
C ALA A 77 -2.50 8.14 -4.85
N ALA A 78 -3.27 7.79 -5.88
CA ALA A 78 -4.68 8.17 -5.99
C ALA A 78 -5.53 7.64 -4.81
N ARG A 79 -5.20 6.47 -4.25
CA ARG A 79 -5.86 5.96 -3.03
C ARG A 79 -5.60 6.82 -1.80
N VAL A 80 -4.42 7.43 -1.70
CA VAL A 80 -4.12 8.40 -0.63
C VAL A 80 -4.99 9.64 -0.78
N GLU A 81 -5.13 10.18 -2.00
CA GLU A 81 -6.02 11.31 -2.29
C GLU A 81 -7.48 10.97 -1.98
N GLN A 82 -7.94 9.77 -2.35
CA GLN A 82 -9.26 9.27 -2.01
C GLN A 82 -9.50 9.23 -0.48
N ALA A 83 -8.52 8.76 0.28
CA ALA A 83 -8.61 8.74 1.73
C ALA A 83 -8.68 10.17 2.33
N GLN A 84 -7.94 11.12 1.76
CA GLN A 84 -8.03 12.54 2.13
C GLN A 84 -9.40 13.15 1.82
N ALA A 85 -9.96 12.85 0.64
CA ALA A 85 -11.30 13.28 0.25
C ALA A 85 -12.37 12.72 1.20
N ARG A 86 -12.26 11.46 1.62
CA ARG A 86 -13.15 10.86 2.64
C ARG A 86 -13.11 11.61 3.97
N LEU A 87 -11.93 12.07 4.41
CA LEU A 87 -11.83 12.92 5.59
C LEU A 87 -12.60 14.24 5.39
N GLY A 88 -12.58 14.80 4.17
CA GLY A 88 -13.39 15.97 3.79
C GLY A 88 -14.88 15.72 3.98
N VAL A 89 -15.39 14.59 3.50
CA VAL A 89 -16.80 14.18 3.68
C VAL A 89 -17.14 14.05 5.17
N VAL A 90 -16.30 13.43 5.96
CA VAL A 90 -16.52 13.30 7.41
C VAL A 90 -16.52 14.66 8.11
N ARG A 91 -15.69 15.62 7.65
CA ARG A 91 -15.71 16.99 8.17
C ARG A 91 -16.99 17.74 7.81
N ALA A 92 -17.54 17.49 6.63
CA ALA A 92 -18.80 18.10 6.21
C ALA A 92 -19.97 17.68 7.10
N GLN A 93 -19.95 16.50 7.71
CA GLN A 93 -20.98 16.04 8.65
C GLN A 93 -21.07 16.86 9.95
N TYR A 94 -20.04 17.67 10.26
CA TYR A 94 -20.10 18.60 11.39
C TYR A 94 -20.89 19.87 11.08
N LEU A 95 -21.22 20.11 9.81
CA LEU A 95 -21.93 21.29 9.34
C LEU A 95 -23.41 20.95 9.04
N PRO A 96 -24.31 21.92 9.16
CA PRO A 96 -25.69 21.74 8.70
C PRO A 96 -25.73 21.35 7.21
N GLN A 97 -26.54 20.36 6.89
CA GLN A 97 -26.80 19.93 5.51
C GLN A 97 -27.99 20.67 4.96
N VAL A 98 -27.83 21.36 3.84
CA VAL A 98 -28.90 22.07 3.14
C VAL A 98 -29.23 21.30 1.87
N GLY A 99 -30.48 20.93 1.71
CA GLY A 99 -31.02 20.29 0.51
C GLY A 99 -32.11 21.12 -0.12
N LEU A 100 -32.34 20.93 -1.40
CA LEU A 100 -33.45 21.48 -2.14
C LEU A 100 -34.12 20.35 -2.91
N GLY A 101 -35.32 19.97 -2.51
CA GLY A 101 -36.19 19.05 -3.23
C GLY A 101 -37.04 19.84 -4.25
N ILE A 102 -37.13 19.32 -5.46
CA ILE A 102 -38.05 19.83 -6.50
C ILE A 102 -38.85 18.65 -7.00
N ASP A 103 -40.12 18.66 -6.73
CA ASP A 103 -41.06 17.62 -7.14
C ASP A 103 -42.06 18.18 -8.16
N ALA A 104 -42.29 17.42 -9.21
CA ALA A 104 -43.34 17.69 -10.19
C ALA A 104 -44.16 16.42 -10.36
N SER A 105 -45.44 16.47 -10.05
CA SER A 105 -46.38 15.36 -10.22
C SER A 105 -47.58 15.76 -11.04
N GLY A 106 -48.10 14.83 -11.85
CA GLY A 106 -49.31 15.01 -12.63
C GLY A 106 -50.28 13.86 -12.38
N ASP A 107 -51.44 14.16 -11.81
CA ASP A 107 -52.52 13.20 -11.60
C ASP A 107 -53.65 13.39 -12.59
N HIS A 108 -54.09 12.30 -13.21
CA HIS A 108 -55.27 12.32 -14.08
C HIS A 108 -56.47 11.74 -13.34
N THR A 109 -57.44 12.58 -13.07
CA THR A 109 -58.70 12.16 -12.42
C THR A 109 -59.86 12.35 -13.39
N SER A 110 -60.71 11.34 -13.49
CA SER A 110 -61.89 11.34 -14.40
C SER A 110 -62.87 12.48 -14.21
N ARG A 111 -62.78 13.19 -13.07
CA ARG A 111 -63.66 14.33 -12.72
C ARG A 111 -63.07 15.71 -12.99
N THR A 112 -61.72 15.84 -12.91
CA THR A 112 -61.03 17.14 -12.94
C THR A 112 -60.02 17.29 -14.05
N GLY A 113 -59.80 16.22 -14.86
CA GLY A 113 -58.77 16.22 -15.88
C GLY A 113 -57.36 16.04 -15.31
N ILE A 114 -56.36 16.62 -15.96
CA ILE A 114 -54.95 16.55 -15.52
C ILE A 114 -54.71 17.68 -14.51
N VAL A 115 -54.35 17.31 -13.29
CA VAL A 115 -53.90 18.24 -12.25
C VAL A 115 -52.38 18.10 -12.13
N GLN A 116 -51.66 19.18 -12.40
CA GLN A 116 -50.21 19.24 -12.21
C GLN A 116 -49.90 19.97 -10.90
N SER A 117 -49.06 19.38 -10.06
CA SER A 117 -48.56 20.01 -8.86
C SER A 117 -47.02 20.10 -8.90
N TYR A 118 -46.53 21.23 -8.46
CA TYR A 118 -45.10 21.51 -8.33
C TYR A 118 -44.84 21.90 -6.89
N ALA A 119 -43.85 21.23 -6.28
CA ALA A 119 -43.42 21.54 -4.93
C ALA A 119 -41.92 21.83 -4.93
N VAL A 120 -41.50 22.82 -4.17
CA VAL A 120 -40.11 23.18 -3.91
C VAL A 120 -39.92 23.16 -2.41
N GLU A 121 -39.12 22.20 -1.93
CA GLU A 121 -38.90 21.98 -0.50
C GLU A 121 -37.42 22.23 -0.12
N PRO A 122 -37.10 23.37 0.48
CA PRO A 122 -35.82 23.54 1.12
C PRO A 122 -35.77 22.71 2.41
N THR A 123 -34.73 21.88 2.56
CA THR A 123 -34.50 21.08 3.76
C THR A 123 -33.21 21.50 4.45
N LEU A 124 -33.25 21.58 5.78
CA LEU A 124 -32.07 21.80 6.62
C LEU A 124 -32.03 20.70 7.66
N SER A 125 -30.96 19.93 7.63
CA SER A 125 -30.71 18.88 8.63
C SER A 125 -29.34 19.08 9.28
N TRP A 126 -29.28 18.93 10.59
CA TRP A 126 -28.05 19.01 11.33
C TRP A 126 -28.06 18.01 12.47
N GLU A 127 -27.06 17.09 12.46
CA GLU A 127 -26.88 16.12 13.51
C GLU A 127 -25.76 16.56 14.47
N VAL A 128 -26.17 16.89 15.70
CA VAL A 128 -25.21 17.24 16.76
C VAL A 128 -24.80 15.98 17.52
N SER A 129 -23.57 15.52 17.32
CA SER A 129 -23.03 14.34 18.01
C SER A 129 -22.59 14.68 19.43
N LEU A 130 -23.49 14.49 20.41
CA LEU A 130 -23.21 14.76 21.84
C LEU A 130 -22.27 13.73 22.47
N PHE A 131 -22.26 12.49 21.99
CA PHE A 131 -21.51 11.37 22.55
C PHE A 131 -20.22 11.02 21.78
N GLY A 132 -19.76 11.92 20.91
CA GLY A 132 -18.46 11.80 20.24
C GLY A 132 -18.42 10.86 19.03
N ALA A 133 -19.54 10.36 18.50
CA ALA A 133 -19.58 9.50 17.33
C ALA A 133 -18.85 10.11 16.14
N LEU A 134 -19.10 11.37 15.79
CA LEU A 134 -18.41 12.09 14.71
C LEU A 134 -16.91 12.26 15.00
N ARG A 135 -16.51 12.43 16.26
CA ARG A 135 -15.10 12.50 16.64
C ARG A 135 -14.38 11.18 16.34
N HIS A 136 -14.99 10.05 16.67
CA HIS A 136 -14.41 8.72 16.38
C HIS A 136 -14.40 8.46 14.87
N THR A 137 -15.46 8.79 14.14
CA THR A 137 -15.49 8.69 12.68
C THR A 137 -14.34 9.49 12.03
N LYS A 138 -14.05 10.69 12.52
CA LYS A 138 -12.93 11.50 12.07
C LYS A 138 -11.57 10.86 12.40
N GLN A 139 -11.44 10.21 13.56
CA GLN A 139 -10.22 9.46 13.92
C GLN A 139 -10.00 8.27 12.97
N VAL A 140 -11.07 7.51 12.67
CA VAL A 140 -11.04 6.41 11.68
C VAL A 140 -10.60 6.92 10.30
N ALA A 141 -11.17 8.03 9.84
CA ALA A 141 -10.78 8.61 8.54
C ALA A 141 -9.31 9.05 8.52
N ARG A 142 -8.77 9.61 9.61
CA ARG A 142 -7.35 9.94 9.73
C ARG A 142 -6.45 8.70 9.74
N ALA A 143 -6.84 7.64 10.46
CA ALA A 143 -6.14 6.38 10.44
C ALA A 143 -6.15 5.75 9.04
N GLY A 144 -7.25 5.91 8.30
CA GLY A 144 -7.37 5.50 6.90
C GLY A 144 -6.36 6.20 5.98
N ILE A 145 -6.10 7.50 6.19
CA ILE A 145 -5.06 8.23 5.45
C ILE A 145 -3.68 7.65 5.76
N ALA A 146 -3.35 7.45 7.04
CA ALA A 146 -2.08 6.86 7.43
C ALA A 146 -1.89 5.46 6.83
N SER A 147 -2.93 4.62 6.86
CA SER A 147 -2.93 3.29 6.22
C SER A 147 -2.65 3.37 4.72
N ALA A 148 -3.31 4.29 3.99
CA ALA A 148 -3.08 4.48 2.56
C ALA A 148 -1.65 4.95 2.26
N GLN A 149 -1.08 5.82 3.10
CA GLN A 149 0.31 6.28 2.97
C GLN A 149 1.32 5.16 3.18
N TRP A 150 1.10 4.29 4.18
CA TRP A 150 1.94 3.13 4.41
C TRP A 150 1.82 2.10 3.28
N SER A 151 0.60 1.91 2.73
CA SER A 151 0.39 1.07 1.55
C SER A 151 1.14 1.59 0.32
N LEU A 152 1.15 2.90 0.09
CA LEU A 152 1.92 3.52 -1.00
C LEU A 152 3.43 3.25 -0.85
N ARG A 153 3.97 3.38 0.38
CA ARG A 153 5.37 3.03 0.65
C ARG A 153 5.65 1.55 0.41
N GLY A 154 4.72 0.67 0.80
CA GLY A 154 4.81 -0.77 0.55
C GLY A 154 4.86 -1.11 -0.94
N VAL A 155 4.00 -0.50 -1.76
CA VAL A 155 4.00 -0.68 -3.22
C VAL A 155 5.32 -0.20 -3.83
N ARG A 156 5.84 0.96 -3.39
CA ARG A 156 7.14 1.47 -3.84
C ARG A 156 8.29 0.51 -3.53
N LEU A 157 8.33 -0.01 -2.31
CA LEU A 157 9.33 -0.98 -1.87
C LEU A 157 9.24 -2.28 -2.69
N ALA A 158 8.03 -2.81 -2.85
CA ALA A 158 7.79 -4.04 -3.60
C ALA A 158 8.21 -3.90 -5.08
N LEU A 159 7.88 -2.78 -5.71
CA LEU A 159 8.28 -2.50 -7.09
C LEU A 159 9.80 -2.43 -7.24
N ALA A 160 10.50 -1.72 -6.37
CA ALA A 160 11.96 -1.63 -6.38
C ALA A 160 12.60 -3.02 -6.19
N ALA A 161 12.07 -3.83 -5.26
CA ALA A 161 12.54 -5.18 -5.02
C ALA A 161 12.30 -6.11 -6.23
N GLN A 162 11.16 -5.99 -6.88
CA GLN A 162 10.84 -6.78 -8.08
C GLN A 162 11.78 -6.45 -9.23
N VAL A 163 12.07 -5.18 -9.47
CA VAL A 163 13.01 -4.74 -10.52
C VAL A 163 14.41 -5.26 -10.21
N ALA A 164 14.88 -5.10 -8.96
CA ALA A 164 16.19 -5.58 -8.55
C ALA A 164 16.32 -7.11 -8.71
N THR A 165 15.31 -7.87 -8.28
CA THR A 165 15.28 -9.33 -8.45
C THR A 165 15.34 -9.72 -9.92
N GLY A 166 14.52 -9.08 -10.77
CA GLY A 166 14.54 -9.34 -12.22
C GLY A 166 15.88 -9.03 -12.86
N TYR A 167 16.51 -7.93 -12.47
CA TYR A 167 17.84 -7.55 -12.95
C TYR A 167 18.92 -8.59 -12.58
N PHE A 168 18.98 -9.02 -11.32
CA PHE A 168 19.94 -10.03 -10.90
C PHE A 168 19.67 -11.41 -11.51
N THR A 169 18.41 -11.77 -11.71
CA THR A 169 18.05 -13.00 -12.45
C THR A 169 18.53 -12.95 -13.89
N LEU A 170 18.45 -11.79 -14.55
CA LEU A 170 19.00 -11.60 -15.90
C LEU A 170 20.51 -11.77 -15.91
N LEU A 171 21.23 -11.13 -14.97
CA LEU A 171 22.68 -11.26 -14.86
C LEU A 171 23.11 -12.72 -14.61
N GLU A 172 22.38 -13.44 -13.77
CA GLU A 172 22.60 -14.88 -13.55
C GLU A 172 22.44 -15.67 -14.84
N ALA A 173 21.36 -15.44 -15.59
CA ALA A 173 21.11 -16.12 -16.86
C ALA A 173 22.24 -15.84 -17.90
N GLU A 174 22.71 -14.60 -17.99
CA GLU A 174 23.83 -14.23 -18.85
C GLU A 174 25.13 -14.93 -18.46
N ARG A 175 25.41 -15.02 -17.17
CA ARG A 175 26.59 -15.76 -16.66
C ARG A 175 26.49 -17.25 -16.95
N ASN A 176 25.34 -17.85 -16.73
CA ASN A 176 25.10 -19.26 -17.04
C ASN A 176 25.25 -19.55 -18.54
N LEU A 177 24.78 -18.65 -19.39
CA LEU A 177 24.99 -18.76 -20.83
C LEU A 177 26.48 -18.68 -21.22
N ALA A 178 27.23 -17.76 -20.62
CA ALA A 178 28.67 -17.65 -20.85
C ALA A 178 29.40 -18.93 -20.44
N ILE A 179 29.10 -19.48 -19.26
CA ILE A 179 29.66 -20.75 -18.77
C ILE A 179 29.33 -21.92 -19.71
N ALA A 180 28.04 -22.01 -20.17
CA ALA A 180 27.63 -23.07 -21.07
C ALA A 180 28.35 -23.00 -22.43
N ARG A 181 28.55 -21.79 -22.97
CA ARG A 181 29.31 -21.58 -24.21
C ARG A 181 30.75 -21.99 -24.06
N GLU A 182 31.39 -21.62 -22.97
CA GLU A 182 32.79 -21.99 -22.69
C GLU A 182 32.94 -23.50 -22.46
N THR A 183 32.01 -24.10 -21.74
CA THR A 183 31.97 -25.57 -21.56
C THR A 183 31.85 -26.29 -22.90
N LEU A 184 30.97 -25.82 -23.78
CA LEU A 184 30.79 -26.37 -25.12
C LEU A 184 32.10 -26.27 -25.95
N ARG A 185 32.78 -25.12 -25.89
CA ARG A 185 34.09 -24.93 -26.57
C ARG A 185 35.10 -25.95 -26.08
N LEU A 186 35.27 -26.06 -24.76
CA LEU A 186 36.22 -27.01 -24.15
C LEU A 186 35.90 -28.47 -24.49
N ARG A 187 34.60 -28.85 -24.48
CA ARG A 187 34.17 -30.19 -24.87
C ARG A 187 34.44 -30.51 -26.33
N ARG A 188 34.29 -29.54 -27.24
CA ARG A 188 34.64 -29.71 -28.65
C ARG A 188 36.13 -29.89 -28.85
N GLU A 189 36.96 -29.13 -28.15
CA GLU A 189 38.44 -29.29 -28.18
C GLU A 189 38.89 -30.63 -27.63
N GLN A 190 38.28 -31.08 -26.52
CA GLN A 190 38.54 -32.39 -25.95
C GLN A 190 38.15 -33.52 -26.93
N ALA A 191 36.97 -33.42 -27.56
CA ALA A 191 36.55 -34.41 -28.54
C ALA A 191 37.50 -34.46 -29.75
N ALA A 192 37.93 -33.31 -30.25
CA ALA A 192 38.90 -33.24 -31.35
C ALA A 192 40.27 -33.85 -30.97
N LEU A 193 40.73 -33.65 -29.73
CA LEU A 193 41.95 -34.27 -29.23
C LEU A 193 41.82 -35.79 -29.16
N ILE A 194 40.72 -36.31 -28.59
CA ILE A 194 40.45 -37.73 -28.46
C ILE A 194 40.33 -38.38 -29.86
N ASP A 195 39.65 -37.75 -30.82
CA ASP A 195 39.59 -38.21 -32.23
C ASP A 195 40.99 -38.31 -32.86
N SER A 196 41.84 -37.31 -32.61
CA SER A 196 43.21 -37.34 -33.06
C SER A 196 44.00 -38.50 -32.43
N MET A 197 43.88 -38.71 -31.11
CA MET A 197 44.53 -39.81 -30.41
C MET A 197 44.06 -41.18 -30.92
N PHE A 198 42.77 -41.32 -31.21
CA PHE A 198 42.21 -42.53 -31.79
C PHE A 198 42.81 -42.81 -33.18
N ARG A 199 42.86 -41.79 -34.05
CA ARG A 199 43.45 -41.92 -35.41
C ARG A 199 44.92 -42.35 -35.40
N TYR A 200 45.67 -41.93 -34.38
CA TYR A 200 47.08 -42.33 -34.21
C TYR A 200 47.28 -43.61 -33.37
N GLY A 201 46.21 -44.34 -33.05
CA GLY A 201 46.28 -45.61 -32.31
C GLY A 201 46.69 -45.46 -30.82
N MET A 202 46.56 -44.23 -30.25
CA MET A 202 46.93 -43.92 -28.86
C MET A 202 45.72 -43.98 -27.90
N SER A 203 44.53 -44.23 -28.39
CA SER A 203 43.31 -44.39 -27.60
C SER A 203 42.38 -45.40 -28.26
N ASP A 204 41.52 -46.07 -27.47
CA ASP A 204 40.47 -46.94 -27.97
C ASP A 204 39.20 -46.13 -28.28
N GLY A 205 38.26 -46.72 -29.06
CA GLY A 205 37.02 -46.04 -29.48
C GLY A 205 35.99 -45.84 -28.39
N VAL A 206 36.25 -46.27 -27.15
CA VAL A 206 35.33 -46.10 -26.00
C VAL A 206 35.47 -44.70 -25.39
N ALA A 207 36.56 -44.01 -25.65
CA ALA A 207 36.81 -42.65 -25.16
C ALA A 207 36.20 -41.55 -26.05
N LEU A 208 35.69 -41.87 -27.24
CA LEU A 208 35.04 -40.98 -28.17
C LEU A 208 33.54 -40.86 -27.85
#